data_2f7368e197359eb9e960f4fd2a4d61a5
#
_entry.id   2f7368e197359eb9e960f4fd2a4d61a5
#
_cell.length_a   1.000
_cell.length_b   1.000
_cell.length_c   1.000
_cell.angle_alpha   90.00
_cell.angle_beta   90.00
_cell.angle_gamma   90.00
#
_symmetry.space_group_name_H-M   'P 1'
#
loop_
_entity.id
_entity.type
_entity.pdbx_description
1 polymer ?
#
loop_
_entity_poly.entity_id
_entity_poly.type
_entity_poly.pdbx_seq_one_letter_code
_entity_poly.pdbx_strand_id
1 'polypeptide(L)'
;EFIRYAKGTGRFLMVFLMYSPLLVLMKLHLFPNWKAKQLIFAHLFAGMRIEKFDALCRDFAEEYQHLLRPKGVTLVHESLVAGAQVFIVSASIDNWVRPFFKVRGLDGVRVLGTQIEVIDGRLTGKFKSNNCYGEEKVHRICEALTTTTANAYGIPSLSFDRTQYEIEAFGDSRGDKEMLAYADKGHYKPFRI
;
A
#
# COMPACT_ATOMS: atom_id res chain seq x y z
N GLU A 1 11.28 -5.89 -6.58
CA GLU A 1 10.96 -7.12 -7.31
C GLU A 1 9.92 -6.87 -8.42
N PHE A 2 8.73 -6.27 -8.16
CA PHE A 2 7.69 -6.08 -9.17
C PHE A 2 8.18 -5.42 -10.47
N ILE A 3 8.97 -4.35 -10.40
CA ILE A 3 9.51 -3.67 -11.59
C ILE A 3 10.42 -4.62 -12.41
N ARG A 4 11.24 -5.42 -11.75
CA ARG A 4 12.09 -6.43 -12.42
C ARG A 4 11.25 -7.48 -13.13
N TYR A 5 10.21 -7.96 -12.46
CA TYR A 5 9.25 -8.89 -13.03
C TYR A 5 8.57 -8.32 -14.28
N ALA A 6 7.94 -7.15 -14.13
CA ALA A 6 7.11 -6.55 -15.17
C ALA A 6 7.87 -6.02 -16.39
N LYS A 7 9.15 -5.66 -16.24
CA LYS A 7 9.96 -4.97 -17.27
C LYS A 7 11.27 -5.67 -17.61
N GLY A 8 11.62 -6.72 -16.88
CA GLY A 8 12.88 -7.43 -17.02
C GLY A 8 14.08 -6.71 -16.34
N THR A 9 15.12 -7.51 -16.02
CA THR A 9 16.28 -7.01 -15.26
C THR A 9 17.06 -5.93 -16.03
N GLY A 10 17.23 -6.08 -17.34
CA GLY A 10 18.00 -5.10 -18.14
C GLY A 10 17.35 -3.71 -18.13
N ARG A 11 16.03 -3.64 -18.34
CA ARG A 11 15.30 -2.35 -18.31
C ARG A 11 15.25 -1.76 -16.89
N PHE A 12 15.11 -2.62 -15.88
CA PHE A 12 15.21 -2.20 -14.47
C PHE A 12 16.57 -1.54 -14.18
N LEU A 13 17.68 -2.17 -14.56
CA LEU A 13 19.03 -1.64 -14.34
C LEU A 13 19.26 -0.33 -15.09
N MET A 14 18.81 -0.24 -16.34
CA MET A 14 18.92 1.00 -17.14
C MET A 14 18.18 2.16 -16.45
N VAL A 15 16.95 1.94 -16.02
CA VAL A 15 16.14 2.94 -15.31
C VAL A 15 16.76 3.28 -13.96
N PHE A 16 17.26 2.29 -13.23
CA PHE A 16 17.94 2.51 -11.95
C PHE A 16 19.19 3.39 -12.13
N LEU A 17 20.02 3.13 -13.13
CA LEU A 17 21.19 3.96 -13.44
C LEU A 17 20.78 5.38 -13.83
N MET A 18 19.79 5.54 -14.70
CA MET A 18 19.30 6.84 -15.13
C MET A 18 18.77 7.70 -13.99
N TYR A 19 18.06 7.08 -13.03
CA TYR A 19 17.50 7.78 -11.87
C TYR A 19 18.44 7.75 -10.65
N SER A 20 19.64 7.18 -10.74
CA SER A 20 20.56 7.09 -9.59
C SER A 20 20.92 8.44 -8.97
N PRO A 21 21.16 9.54 -9.72
CA PRO A 21 21.39 10.84 -9.09
C PRO A 21 20.19 11.30 -8.26
N LEU A 22 18.98 11.08 -8.77
CA LEU A 22 17.75 11.43 -8.06
C LEU A 22 17.55 10.59 -6.79
N LEU A 23 17.91 9.29 -6.85
CA LEU A 23 17.84 8.40 -5.69
C LEU A 23 18.87 8.78 -4.61
N VAL A 24 20.04 9.30 -5.01
CA VAL A 24 21.03 9.86 -4.06
C VAL A 24 20.48 11.11 -3.40
N LEU A 25 19.91 12.06 -4.15
CA LEU A 25 19.27 13.26 -3.60
C LEU A 25 18.12 12.90 -2.64
N MET A 26 17.32 11.89 -2.99
CA MET A 26 16.26 11.37 -2.11
C MET A 26 16.84 10.81 -0.80
N LYS A 27 17.93 10.06 -0.86
CA LYS A 27 18.59 9.50 0.33
C LYS A 27 19.20 10.61 1.22
N LEU A 28 19.65 11.69 0.62
CA LEU A 28 20.14 12.90 1.32
C LEU A 28 19.01 13.82 1.82
N HIS A 29 17.75 13.41 1.67
CA HIS A 29 16.55 14.21 1.99
C HIS A 29 16.39 15.53 1.21
N LEU A 30 17.14 15.70 0.12
CA LEU A 30 17.07 16.86 -0.78
C LEU A 30 15.99 16.73 -1.86
N PHE A 31 15.40 15.55 -2.01
CA PHE A 31 14.31 15.29 -2.95
C PHE A 31 13.24 14.40 -2.32
N PRO A 32 11.92 14.74 -2.49
CA PRO A 32 10.85 13.96 -1.88
C PRO A 32 10.76 12.54 -2.43
N ASN A 33 10.71 11.54 -1.54
CA ASN A 33 10.63 10.12 -1.89
C ASN A 33 9.45 9.82 -2.85
N TRP A 34 8.27 10.38 -2.58
CA TRP A 34 7.09 10.14 -3.40
C TRP A 34 7.25 10.64 -4.83
N LYS A 35 7.93 11.79 -5.04
CA LYS A 35 8.22 12.32 -6.39
C LYS A 35 9.16 11.38 -7.16
N ALA A 36 10.21 10.88 -6.50
CA ALA A 36 11.13 9.91 -7.13
C ALA A 36 10.39 8.64 -7.56
N LYS A 37 9.55 8.09 -6.67
CA LYS A 37 8.72 6.93 -6.98
C LYS A 37 7.78 7.19 -8.16
N GLN A 38 7.11 8.34 -8.18
CA GLN A 38 6.18 8.69 -9.25
C GLN A 38 6.89 8.86 -10.59
N LEU A 39 8.05 9.51 -10.64
CA LEU A 39 8.83 9.67 -11.88
C LEU A 39 9.26 8.31 -12.44
N ILE A 40 9.77 7.41 -11.60
CA ILE A 40 10.14 6.05 -12.02
C ILE A 40 8.92 5.28 -12.49
N PHE A 41 7.80 5.39 -11.77
CA PHE A 41 6.54 4.75 -12.15
C PHE A 41 6.03 5.27 -13.50
N ALA A 42 6.01 6.58 -13.68
CA ALA A 42 5.61 7.22 -14.94
C ALA A 42 6.47 6.74 -16.11
N HIS A 43 7.79 6.75 -15.95
CA HIS A 43 8.73 6.29 -16.98
C HIS A 43 8.47 4.84 -17.43
N LEU A 44 8.08 3.98 -16.50
CA LEU A 44 7.92 2.55 -16.76
C LEU A 44 6.52 2.16 -17.21
N PHE A 45 5.48 2.87 -16.75
CA PHE A 45 4.10 2.40 -16.84
C PHE A 45 3.13 3.42 -17.45
N ALA A 46 3.48 4.70 -17.64
CA ALA A 46 2.58 5.67 -18.27
C ALA A 46 2.14 5.17 -19.66
N GLY A 47 0.85 5.36 -19.96
CA GLY A 47 0.20 4.91 -21.22
C GLY A 47 -0.19 3.43 -21.25
N MET A 48 0.23 2.62 -20.25
CA MET A 48 -0.19 1.21 -20.17
C MET A 48 -1.68 1.11 -19.85
N ARG A 49 -2.39 0.19 -20.46
CA ARG A 49 -3.78 -0.11 -20.09
C ARG A 49 -3.86 -0.70 -18.68
N ILE A 50 -4.86 -0.27 -17.91
CA ILE A 50 -5.03 -0.71 -16.53
C ILE A 50 -5.23 -2.23 -16.43
N GLU A 51 -5.98 -2.82 -17.36
CA GLU A 51 -6.22 -4.27 -17.37
C GLU A 51 -4.94 -5.07 -17.54
N LYS A 52 -4.02 -4.56 -18.39
CA LYS A 52 -2.70 -5.19 -18.56
C LYS A 52 -1.83 -5.03 -17.31
N PHE A 53 -1.88 -3.87 -16.67
CA PHE A 53 -1.15 -3.63 -15.43
C PHE A 53 -1.65 -4.53 -14.30
N ASP A 54 -2.97 -4.63 -14.14
CA ASP A 54 -3.58 -5.48 -13.12
C ASP A 54 -3.34 -6.98 -13.37
N ALA A 55 -3.29 -7.42 -14.65
CA ALA A 55 -2.87 -8.77 -14.99
C ALA A 55 -1.43 -9.04 -14.51
N LEU A 56 -0.47 -8.16 -14.84
CA LEU A 56 0.91 -8.27 -14.36
C LEU A 56 1.02 -8.30 -12.83
N CYS A 57 0.14 -7.55 -12.13
CA CYS A 57 0.11 -7.56 -10.68
C CYS A 57 -0.40 -8.90 -10.11
N ARG A 58 -1.39 -9.53 -10.74
CA ARG A 58 -1.88 -10.86 -10.36
C ARG A 58 -0.81 -11.93 -10.58
N ASP A 59 -0.27 -11.99 -11.79
CA ASP A 59 0.76 -12.97 -12.16
C ASP A 59 1.98 -12.86 -11.23
N PHE A 60 2.41 -11.63 -10.92
CA PHE A 60 3.47 -11.39 -9.95
C PHE A 60 3.12 -11.91 -8.56
N ALA A 61 1.90 -11.66 -8.10
CA ALA A 61 1.48 -12.11 -6.78
C ALA A 61 1.42 -13.65 -6.70
N GLU A 62 1.01 -14.33 -7.77
CA GLU A 62 0.97 -15.79 -7.85
C GLU A 62 2.39 -16.38 -7.76
N GLU A 63 3.33 -15.85 -8.53
CA GLU A 63 4.70 -16.34 -8.61
C GLU A 63 5.54 -16.00 -7.36
N TYR A 64 5.31 -14.82 -6.75
CA TYR A 64 6.15 -14.25 -5.69
C TYR A 64 5.54 -14.35 -4.29
N GLN A 65 4.73 -15.36 -4.01
CA GLN A 65 4.11 -15.59 -2.70
C GLN A 65 5.13 -15.68 -1.55
N HIS A 66 6.37 -16.06 -1.84
CA HIS A 66 7.47 -16.13 -0.87
C HIS A 66 7.87 -14.75 -0.30
N LEU A 67 7.44 -13.64 -0.90
CA LEU A 67 7.66 -12.30 -0.36
C LEU A 67 6.81 -12.01 0.88
N LEU A 68 5.72 -12.74 1.06
CA LEU A 68 4.92 -12.63 2.28
C LEU A 68 5.60 -13.36 3.43
N ARG A 69 5.65 -12.71 4.59
CA ARG A 69 6.19 -13.32 5.81
C ARG A 69 5.19 -14.33 6.39
N PRO A 70 5.57 -15.61 6.57
CA PRO A 70 4.62 -16.64 7.02
C PRO A 70 3.90 -16.28 8.31
N LYS A 71 4.62 -15.83 9.34
CA LYS A 71 4.03 -15.39 10.63
C LYS A 71 3.01 -14.26 10.45
N GLY A 72 3.28 -13.31 9.53
CA GLY A 72 2.33 -12.24 9.23
C GLY A 72 1.07 -12.76 8.54
N VAL A 73 1.21 -13.71 7.63
CA VAL A 73 0.04 -14.35 6.96
C VAL A 73 -0.81 -15.12 7.98
N THR A 74 -0.18 -15.88 8.87
CA THR A 74 -0.88 -16.59 9.94
C THR A 74 -1.68 -15.62 10.81
N LEU A 75 -1.05 -14.52 11.27
CA LEU A 75 -1.74 -13.51 12.07
C LEU A 75 -2.93 -12.89 11.32
N VAL A 76 -2.78 -12.55 10.04
CA VAL A 76 -3.87 -12.02 9.21
C VAL A 76 -5.04 -13.01 9.17
N HIS A 77 -4.75 -14.29 8.93
CA HIS A 77 -5.78 -15.33 8.88
C HIS A 77 -6.50 -15.47 10.23
N GLU A 78 -5.75 -15.59 11.33
CA GLU A 78 -6.32 -15.72 12.69
C GLU A 78 -7.16 -14.48 13.06
N SER A 79 -6.71 -13.26 12.71
CA SER A 79 -7.47 -12.04 12.95
C SER A 79 -8.79 -12.01 12.17
N LEU A 80 -8.77 -12.43 10.89
CA LEU A 80 -10.00 -12.52 10.09
C LEU A 80 -10.99 -13.56 10.67
N VAL A 81 -10.50 -14.72 11.10
CA VAL A 81 -11.32 -15.76 11.74
C VAL A 81 -11.92 -15.26 13.06
N ALA A 82 -11.18 -14.44 13.82
CA ALA A 82 -11.67 -13.80 15.03
C ALA A 82 -12.66 -12.64 14.77
N GLY A 83 -12.98 -12.34 13.50
CA GLY A 83 -13.92 -11.28 13.13
C GLY A 83 -13.32 -9.87 13.13
N ALA A 84 -12.00 -9.72 13.23
CA ALA A 84 -11.35 -8.42 13.18
C ALA A 84 -11.36 -7.83 11.76
N GLN A 85 -11.43 -6.51 11.65
CA GLN A 85 -11.17 -5.80 10.41
C GLN A 85 -9.65 -5.73 10.18
N VAL A 86 -9.17 -6.29 9.08
CA VAL A 86 -7.74 -6.36 8.78
C VAL A 86 -7.38 -5.41 7.64
N PHE A 87 -6.43 -4.51 7.92
CA PHE A 87 -5.90 -3.55 6.95
C PHE A 87 -4.42 -3.80 6.67
N ILE A 88 -4.07 -3.86 5.39
CA ILE A 88 -2.66 -3.84 4.95
C ILE A 88 -2.34 -2.43 4.48
N VAL A 89 -1.66 -1.66 5.33
CA VAL A 89 -1.35 -0.25 5.10
C VAL A 89 0.06 -0.10 4.55
N SER A 90 0.18 0.24 3.27
CA SER A 90 1.46 0.16 2.55
C SER A 90 1.77 1.41 1.75
N ALA A 91 3.04 1.85 1.77
CA ALA A 91 3.54 2.87 0.86
C ALA A 91 3.70 2.37 -0.60
N SER A 92 3.50 1.08 -0.85
CA SER A 92 3.46 0.50 -2.19
C SER A 92 2.15 0.83 -2.89
N ILE A 93 2.13 0.67 -4.21
CA ILE A 93 0.90 0.80 -5.01
C ILE A 93 -0.02 -0.38 -4.67
N ASP A 94 -1.29 -0.08 -4.38
CA ASP A 94 -2.26 -1.07 -3.91
C ASP A 94 -2.57 -2.15 -4.95
N ASN A 95 -2.53 -1.83 -6.25
CA ASN A 95 -2.76 -2.78 -7.34
C ASN A 95 -1.82 -4.00 -7.27
N TRP A 96 -0.55 -3.84 -6.90
CA TRP A 96 0.36 -4.98 -6.80
C TRP A 96 0.47 -5.59 -5.39
N VAL A 97 -0.13 -4.97 -4.37
CA VAL A 97 -0.20 -5.53 -3.01
C VAL A 97 -1.44 -6.41 -2.82
N ARG A 98 -2.60 -5.91 -3.27
CA ARG A 98 -3.90 -6.57 -3.09
C ARG A 98 -3.96 -8.01 -3.61
N PRO A 99 -3.42 -8.36 -4.80
CA PRO A 99 -3.49 -9.71 -5.33
C PRO A 99 -2.84 -10.77 -4.44
N PHE A 100 -1.78 -10.43 -3.67
CA PHE A 100 -1.12 -11.36 -2.76
C PHE A 100 -2.06 -12.00 -1.74
N PHE A 101 -3.03 -11.22 -1.25
CA PHE A 101 -4.02 -11.69 -0.28
C PHE A 101 -5.16 -12.44 -0.96
N LYS A 102 -5.59 -12.00 -2.14
CA LYS A 102 -6.62 -12.68 -2.94
C LYS A 102 -6.21 -14.10 -3.35
N VAL A 103 -4.96 -14.27 -3.82
CA VAL A 103 -4.43 -15.58 -4.21
C VAL A 103 -4.46 -16.58 -3.03
N ARG A 104 -4.43 -16.09 -1.79
CA ARG A 104 -4.51 -16.91 -0.57
C ARG A 104 -5.92 -17.09 -0.03
N GLY A 105 -6.95 -16.60 -0.71
CA GLY A 105 -8.32 -16.63 -0.22
C GLY A 105 -8.57 -15.73 1.00
N LEU A 106 -7.71 -14.71 1.22
CA LEU A 106 -7.82 -13.74 2.31
C LEU A 106 -8.62 -12.50 1.84
N ASP A 107 -9.82 -12.73 1.29
CA ASP A 107 -10.64 -11.68 0.67
C ASP A 107 -11.16 -10.63 1.68
N GLY A 108 -11.18 -10.95 2.97
CA GLY A 108 -11.55 -10.02 4.04
C GLY A 108 -10.50 -8.92 4.29
N VAL A 109 -9.30 -9.03 3.71
CA VAL A 109 -8.24 -8.03 3.86
C VAL A 109 -8.51 -6.79 3.01
N ARG A 110 -8.49 -5.62 3.64
CA ARG A 110 -8.54 -4.32 2.94
C ARG A 110 -7.14 -3.75 2.76
N VAL A 111 -6.73 -3.49 1.52
CA VAL A 111 -5.41 -2.91 1.22
C VAL A 111 -5.54 -1.40 1.07
N LEU A 112 -4.83 -0.66 1.91
CA LEU A 112 -4.71 0.80 1.93
C LEU A 112 -3.32 1.19 1.43
N GLY A 113 -3.17 1.27 0.11
CA GLY A 113 -1.89 1.59 -0.55
C GLY A 113 -1.88 2.97 -1.19
N THR A 114 -0.77 3.29 -1.86
CA THR A 114 -0.70 4.44 -2.76
C THR A 114 -1.52 4.12 -4.02
N GLN A 115 -2.47 4.99 -4.36
CA GLN A 115 -3.33 4.81 -5.53
C GLN A 115 -2.73 5.48 -6.76
N ILE A 116 -2.91 4.85 -7.92
CA ILE A 116 -2.47 5.36 -9.22
C ILE A 116 -3.62 6.03 -9.97
N GLU A 117 -3.28 7.02 -10.78
CA GLU A 117 -4.26 7.73 -11.62
C GLU A 117 -4.45 7.00 -12.95
N VAL A 118 -5.71 6.80 -13.30
CA VAL A 118 -6.13 6.19 -14.57
C VAL A 118 -7.09 7.13 -15.28
N ILE A 119 -6.81 7.44 -16.55
CA ILE A 119 -7.69 8.22 -17.43
C ILE A 119 -7.89 7.40 -18.70
N ASP A 120 -9.12 7.27 -19.14
CA ASP A 120 -9.51 6.50 -20.34
C ASP A 120 -8.93 5.08 -20.38
N GLY A 121 -8.93 4.40 -19.21
CA GLY A 121 -8.41 3.04 -19.06
C GLY A 121 -6.88 2.92 -19.17
N ARG A 122 -6.15 4.04 -19.11
CA ARG A 122 -4.69 4.07 -19.19
C ARG A 122 -4.07 4.76 -17.97
N LEU A 123 -2.94 4.23 -17.55
CA LEU A 123 -2.12 4.83 -16.49
C LEU A 123 -1.55 6.16 -16.96
N THR A 124 -1.76 7.23 -16.20
CA THR A 124 -1.15 8.54 -16.50
C THR A 124 0.31 8.60 -16.06
N GLY A 125 0.73 7.71 -15.16
CA GLY A 125 2.01 7.75 -14.48
C GLY A 125 2.01 8.58 -13.19
N LYS A 126 0.88 9.22 -12.85
CA LYS A 126 0.72 9.98 -11.61
C LYS A 126 0.10 9.13 -10.50
N PHE A 127 0.31 9.54 -9.26
CA PHE A 127 -0.43 9.02 -8.14
C PHE A 127 -1.73 9.82 -7.94
N LYS A 128 -2.83 9.11 -7.74
CA LYS A 128 -4.15 9.67 -7.43
C LYS A 128 -4.23 10.10 -5.96
N SER A 129 -3.54 9.36 -5.08
CA SER A 129 -3.48 9.65 -3.65
C SER A 129 -2.10 10.10 -3.22
N ASN A 130 -1.97 10.65 -2.01
CA ASN A 130 -0.69 10.80 -1.35
C ASN A 130 0.03 9.45 -1.22
N ASN A 131 1.37 9.48 -1.13
CA ASN A 131 2.15 8.28 -0.83
C ASN A 131 1.83 7.82 0.60
N CYS A 132 1.30 6.60 0.75
CA CYS A 132 0.84 6.05 2.02
C CYS A 132 2.02 5.74 2.97
N TYR A 133 2.63 6.79 3.52
CA TYR A 133 3.84 6.77 4.34
C TYR A 133 3.71 7.77 5.51
N GLY A 134 4.16 7.39 6.70
CA GLY A 134 4.11 8.26 7.87
C GLY A 134 2.67 8.55 8.31
N GLU A 135 2.35 9.81 8.56
CA GLU A 135 1.01 10.27 8.95
C GLU A 135 -0.08 9.89 7.95
N GLU A 136 0.25 9.81 6.65
CA GLU A 136 -0.73 9.39 5.64
C GLU A 136 -1.29 7.99 5.92
N LYS A 137 -0.54 7.10 6.57
CA LYS A 137 -1.04 5.78 6.97
C LYS A 137 -2.18 5.90 7.97
N VAL A 138 -2.03 6.78 8.97
CA VAL A 138 -3.08 7.04 9.97
C VAL A 138 -4.31 7.63 9.29
N HIS A 139 -4.11 8.64 8.44
CA HIS A 139 -5.19 9.27 7.68
C HIS A 139 -5.99 8.22 6.87
N ARG A 140 -5.32 7.31 6.17
CA ARG A 140 -5.97 6.24 5.39
C ARG A 140 -6.73 5.23 6.25
N ILE A 141 -6.26 4.95 7.46
CA ILE A 141 -6.97 4.11 8.43
C ILE A 141 -8.24 4.82 8.89
N CYS A 142 -8.14 6.09 9.28
CA CYS A 142 -9.30 6.88 9.70
C CYS A 142 -10.35 6.98 8.59
N GLU A 143 -9.95 7.27 7.35
CA GLU A 143 -10.86 7.25 6.19
C GLU A 143 -11.55 5.89 6.03
N ALA A 144 -10.78 4.80 6.13
CA ALA A 144 -11.31 3.44 5.95
C ALA A 144 -12.29 3.03 7.05
N LEU A 145 -12.16 3.59 8.26
CA LEU A 145 -13.04 3.36 9.40
C LEU A 145 -14.17 4.37 9.49
N THR A 146 -14.12 5.46 8.71
CA THR A 146 -15.20 6.45 8.66
C THR A 146 -16.46 5.81 8.10
N THR A 147 -17.54 5.94 8.83
CA THR A 147 -18.86 5.43 8.44
C THR A 147 -19.80 6.58 8.09
N THR A 148 -20.74 6.31 7.19
CA THR A 148 -21.84 7.25 6.93
C THR A 148 -22.96 6.94 7.91
N THR A 149 -23.24 7.88 8.81
CA THR A 149 -24.38 7.81 9.74
C THR A 149 -25.42 8.86 9.32
N ALA A 150 -26.69 8.60 9.57
CA ALA A 150 -27.72 9.63 9.46
C ALA A 150 -27.80 10.39 10.79
N ASN A 151 -27.81 11.73 10.74
CA ASN A 151 -28.08 12.53 11.93
C ASN A 151 -29.57 12.44 12.32
N ALA A 152 -29.97 13.09 13.42
CA ALA A 152 -31.34 13.11 13.90
C ALA A 152 -32.38 13.62 12.88
N TYR A 153 -31.94 14.29 11.81
CA TYR A 153 -32.77 14.80 10.71
C TYR A 153 -32.69 13.93 9.44
N GLY A 154 -32.08 12.75 9.52
CA GLY A 154 -31.90 11.85 8.36
C GLY A 154 -30.84 12.31 7.35
N ILE A 155 -30.06 13.36 7.65
CA ILE A 155 -29.02 13.87 6.76
C ILE A 155 -27.77 12.99 6.91
N PRO A 156 -27.19 12.45 5.80
CA PRO A 156 -25.97 11.68 5.87
C PRO A 156 -24.82 12.49 6.48
N SER A 157 -24.18 11.96 7.49
CA SER A 157 -23.00 12.52 8.15
C SER A 157 -21.88 11.49 8.14
N LEU A 158 -20.69 11.91 7.74
CA LEU A 158 -19.48 11.09 7.86
C LEU A 158 -18.93 11.26 9.28
N SER A 159 -18.83 10.16 10.02
CA SER A 159 -18.26 10.18 11.36
C SER A 159 -17.24 9.05 11.54
N PHE A 160 -16.18 9.38 12.25
CA PHE A 160 -15.20 8.43 12.76
C PHE A 160 -15.01 8.68 14.26
N ASP A 161 -15.34 7.70 15.05
CA ASP A 161 -15.10 7.72 16.49
C ASP A 161 -14.01 6.70 16.84
N ARG A 162 -12.81 7.20 17.13
CA ARG A 162 -11.64 6.39 17.45
C ARG A 162 -11.88 5.49 18.66
N THR A 163 -12.72 5.92 19.60
CA THR A 163 -12.97 5.19 20.86
C THR A 163 -13.76 3.88 20.67
N GLN A 164 -14.39 3.72 19.51
CA GLN A 164 -15.13 2.50 19.17
C GLN A 164 -14.25 1.35 18.68
N TYR A 165 -12.92 1.59 18.55
CA TYR A 165 -11.99 0.63 17.97
C TYR A 165 -10.82 0.38 18.92
N GLU A 166 -10.49 -0.90 19.16
CA GLU A 166 -9.19 -1.31 19.64
C GLU A 166 -8.30 -1.60 18.43
N ILE A 167 -7.25 -0.82 18.25
CA ILE A 167 -6.35 -0.92 17.09
C ILE A 167 -5.04 -1.55 17.52
N GLU A 168 -4.70 -2.66 16.88
CA GLU A 168 -3.40 -3.29 16.99
C GLU A 168 -2.65 -3.14 15.66
N ALA A 169 -1.42 -2.61 15.71
CA ALA A 169 -0.64 -2.30 14.52
C ALA A 169 0.73 -2.98 14.52
N PHE A 170 1.14 -3.43 13.34
CA PHE A 170 2.40 -4.13 13.10
C PHE A 170 3.18 -3.41 12.01
N GLY A 171 4.45 -3.05 12.28
CA GLY A 171 5.27 -2.32 11.34
C GLY A 171 6.75 -2.65 11.48
N ASP A 172 7.55 -2.40 10.44
CA ASP A 172 8.98 -2.74 10.47
C ASP A 172 9.87 -1.62 9.91
N SER A 173 9.30 -0.53 9.48
CA SER A 173 9.99 0.58 8.82
C SER A 173 9.79 1.90 9.55
N ARG A 174 10.63 2.89 9.20
CA ARG A 174 10.48 4.26 9.71
C ARG A 174 9.13 4.89 9.33
N GLY A 175 8.57 4.48 8.19
CA GLY A 175 7.28 5.00 7.72
C GLY A 175 6.06 4.42 8.43
N ASP A 176 6.27 3.52 9.41
CA ASP A 176 5.19 2.93 10.22
C ASP A 176 5.09 3.58 11.61
N LYS A 177 6.03 4.49 11.95
CA LYS A 177 6.15 5.07 13.29
C LYS A 177 4.86 5.72 13.77
N GLU A 178 4.25 6.54 12.94
CA GLU A 178 3.03 7.28 13.25
C GLU A 178 1.84 6.33 13.41
N MET A 179 1.74 5.32 12.55
CA MET A 179 0.72 4.27 12.63
C MET A 179 0.86 3.44 13.91
N LEU A 180 2.09 3.05 14.27
CA LEU A 180 2.35 2.30 15.50
C LEU A 180 2.04 3.13 16.76
N ALA A 181 2.33 4.43 16.73
CA ALA A 181 2.01 5.36 17.83
C ALA A 181 0.51 5.66 17.95
N TYR A 182 -0.24 5.59 16.85
CA TYR A 182 -1.68 5.79 16.80
C TYR A 182 -2.47 4.60 17.34
N ALA A 183 -1.92 3.40 17.26
CA ALA A 183 -2.55 2.17 17.72
C ALA A 183 -2.55 2.06 19.26
N ASP A 184 -3.49 1.30 19.82
CA ASP A 184 -3.52 0.94 21.24
C ASP A 184 -2.38 -0.03 21.57
N LYS A 185 -2.05 -0.90 20.61
CA LYS A 185 -0.92 -1.84 20.69
C LYS A 185 -0.09 -1.76 19.41
N GLY A 186 1.10 -1.19 19.49
CA GLY A 186 2.03 -1.06 18.37
C GLY A 186 3.20 -2.04 18.48
N HIS A 187 3.41 -2.88 17.44
CA HIS A 187 4.47 -3.90 17.39
C HIS A 187 5.51 -3.54 16.33
N TYR A 188 6.72 -3.18 16.78
CA TYR A 188 7.81 -2.87 15.88
C TYR A 188 8.66 -4.09 15.54
N LYS A 189 8.76 -4.42 14.25
CA LYS A 189 9.53 -5.55 13.71
C LYS A 189 9.16 -6.96 14.24
N PRO A 190 7.87 -7.27 14.48
CA PRO A 190 7.50 -8.54 15.13
C PRO A 190 7.76 -9.76 14.26
N PHE A 191 7.86 -9.59 12.93
CA PHE A 191 8.03 -10.66 11.96
C PHE A 191 9.45 -10.77 11.41
N ARG A 192 10.40 -9.96 11.88
CA ARG A 192 11.82 -10.13 11.54
C ARG A 192 12.42 -11.24 12.38
N ILE A 193 13.04 -12.18 11.71
CA ILE A 193 13.90 -13.22 12.29
C ILE A 193 15.29 -12.62 12.41
#